data_357db219dd6c3294c7edf86101c19ecb
#
_entry.id   357db219dd6c3294c7edf86101c19ecb
#
_cell.length_a   1.000
_cell.length_b   1.000
_cell.length_c   1.000
_cell.angle_alpha   90.00
_cell.angle_beta   90.00
_cell.angle_gamma   90.00
#
_symmetry.space_group_name_H-M   'P 1'
#
loop_
_entity.id
_entity.type
_entity.pdbx_description
1 polymer ?
#
loop_
_entity_poly.entity_id
_entity_poly.type
_entity_poly.pdbx_seq_one_letter_code
_entity_poly.pdbx_strand_id
1 'polypeptide(L)'
;DEEDPDAQRIIRESVDGKALAVDLSLWILQACTQPALDEVFNEDLGFDDPDASKTAKIVFDRALNYLRHGCVPVGVIDGQAPWEKLGALRARWGAQCTGGGGGAFGRCSDVALTVLRALGLPGVEAPGEAEATCAAMDRLDIVDGCVTSDGDSLLFGARTVFKTLKLSAANQKDLVMERVDAADLATRLMLGDKVEHVAPALTALALLTGGDYDLQGARNVGGTKALLVVRALAKSEAVRRRLAGKAGVPRRDRTLPERLDDFLASAPDPSIAY
;
A
#
# COMPACT_ATOMS: atom_id res chain seq x y z
N ASP A 1 1.24 -34.29 9.31
CA ASP A 1 1.32 -32.81 9.13
C ASP A 1 2.79 -32.51 8.84
N GLU A 2 3.21 -32.74 7.58
CA GLU A 2 4.50 -32.29 7.08
C GLU A 2 4.34 -30.80 6.77
N GLU A 3 4.96 -29.96 7.61
CA GLU A 3 5.13 -28.53 7.32
C GLU A 3 5.88 -28.42 6.01
N ASP A 4 5.23 -27.82 5.00
CA ASP A 4 5.85 -27.49 3.73
C ASP A 4 7.05 -26.55 4.00
N PRO A 5 8.30 -27.00 3.81
CA PRO A 5 9.49 -26.20 4.13
C PRO A 5 9.63 -24.96 3.24
N ASP A 6 8.85 -24.86 2.13
CA ASP A 6 8.83 -23.70 1.26
C ASP A 6 7.77 -22.64 1.63
N ALA A 7 6.88 -22.96 2.58
CA ALA A 7 5.77 -22.07 2.94
C ALA A 7 6.19 -20.87 3.82
N GLN A 8 7.39 -20.84 4.38
CA GLN A 8 7.82 -19.82 5.35
C GLN A 8 9.22 -19.26 5.13
N ARG A 9 9.63 -18.99 3.93
CA ARG A 9 10.77 -18.10 3.76
C ARG A 9 10.31 -16.66 3.91
N ILE A 10 9.97 -16.26 5.15
CA ILE A 10 9.84 -14.87 5.53
C ILE A 10 11.23 -14.27 5.40
N ILE A 11 11.47 -13.51 4.33
CA ILE A 11 12.71 -12.77 4.17
C ILE A 11 12.63 -11.61 5.15
N ARG A 12 13.26 -11.78 6.31
CA ARG A 12 13.52 -10.68 7.23
C ARG A 12 14.63 -9.84 6.63
N GLU A 13 14.27 -8.74 6.01
CA GLU A 13 15.23 -7.86 5.36
C GLU A 13 15.44 -6.60 6.18
N SER A 14 16.69 -6.14 6.24
CA SER A 14 17.01 -4.81 6.73
C SER A 14 16.41 -3.76 5.82
N VAL A 15 15.75 -2.78 6.41
CA VAL A 15 15.21 -1.60 5.72
C VAL A 15 16.16 -0.41 5.79
N ASP A 16 17.37 -0.62 6.30
CA ASP A 16 18.40 0.41 6.42
C ASP A 16 18.77 0.99 5.04
N GLY A 17 18.83 2.30 4.97
CA GLY A 17 19.12 3.05 3.74
C GLY A 17 17.97 3.07 2.72
N LYS A 18 16.79 2.51 3.03
CA LYS A 18 15.65 2.47 2.11
C LYS A 18 14.70 3.66 2.33
N ALA A 19 14.08 4.12 1.24
CA ALA A 19 12.89 4.96 1.27
C ALA A 19 11.67 4.09 0.95
N LEU A 20 10.66 4.06 1.82
CA LEU A 20 9.48 3.21 1.65
C LEU A 20 8.20 4.07 1.61
N ALA A 21 7.36 3.85 0.60
CA ALA A 21 6.03 4.43 0.56
C ALA A 21 5.11 3.69 1.54
N VAL A 22 4.54 4.41 2.48
CA VAL A 22 3.74 3.84 3.57
C VAL A 22 2.30 4.27 3.42
N ASP A 23 1.41 3.31 3.21
CA ASP A 23 -0.02 3.55 3.32
C ASP A 23 -0.38 3.86 4.78
N LEU A 24 -0.79 5.12 5.04
CA LEU A 24 -1.13 5.59 6.37
C LEU A 24 -2.55 5.22 6.80
N SER A 25 -3.41 4.79 5.89
CA SER A 25 -4.81 4.48 6.18
C SER A 25 -4.93 3.42 7.29
N LEU A 26 -4.04 2.42 7.27
CA LEU A 26 -3.98 1.41 8.32
C LEU A 26 -3.56 1.99 9.69
N TRP A 27 -2.62 2.95 9.70
CA TRP A 27 -2.18 3.57 10.94
C TRP A 27 -3.28 4.43 11.56
N ILE A 28 -4.00 5.18 10.73
CA ILE A 28 -5.13 6.02 11.11
C ILE A 28 -6.28 5.14 11.62
N LEU A 29 -6.64 4.08 10.89
CA LEU A 29 -7.69 3.16 11.30
C LEU A 29 -7.38 2.51 12.66
N GLN A 30 -6.14 2.11 12.89
CA GLN A 30 -5.72 1.56 14.18
C GLN A 30 -5.81 2.59 15.30
N ALA A 31 -5.51 3.87 15.04
CA ALA A 31 -5.70 4.94 16.01
C ALA A 31 -7.16 5.08 16.42
N CYS A 32 -8.08 5.09 15.45
CA CYS A 32 -9.51 5.21 15.69
C CYS A 32 -10.12 3.99 16.43
N THR A 33 -9.49 2.81 16.34
CA THR A 33 -10.00 1.58 16.97
C THR A 33 -9.35 1.24 18.30
N GLN A 34 -8.27 1.93 18.71
CA GLN A 34 -7.63 1.75 20.01
C GLN A 34 -8.41 2.44 21.14
N PRO A 35 -8.30 1.95 22.38
CA PRO A 35 -8.82 2.65 23.56
C PRO A 35 -8.29 4.09 23.64
N ALA A 36 -9.03 4.97 24.29
CA ALA A 36 -8.58 6.34 24.51
C ALA A 36 -7.20 6.34 25.22
N LEU A 37 -6.35 7.27 24.82
CA LEU A 37 -5.13 7.57 25.56
C LEU A 37 -5.51 8.18 26.92
N ASP A 38 -4.62 8.09 27.91
CA ASP A 38 -4.83 8.72 29.21
C ASP A 38 -5.15 10.21 29.00
N GLU A 39 -6.08 10.74 29.78
CA GLU A 39 -6.55 12.14 29.68
C GLU A 39 -5.40 13.15 29.71
N VAL A 40 -4.40 12.90 30.55
CA VAL A 40 -3.17 13.74 30.66
C VAL A 40 -2.45 13.90 29.32
N PHE A 41 -2.41 12.85 28.50
CA PHE A 41 -1.72 12.91 27.20
C PHE A 41 -2.49 13.74 26.16
N ASN A 42 -3.82 13.75 26.24
CA ASN A 42 -4.65 14.56 25.35
C ASN A 42 -4.54 16.05 25.63
N GLU A 43 -4.49 16.45 26.91
CA GLU A 43 -4.31 17.85 27.33
C GLU A 43 -2.95 18.40 26.91
N ASP A 44 -1.87 17.62 27.06
CA ASP A 44 -0.50 18.03 26.72
C ASP A 44 -0.32 18.28 25.21
N LEU A 45 -1.03 17.54 24.35
CA LEU A 45 -0.95 17.71 22.90
C LEU A 45 -1.87 18.81 22.36
N GLY A 46 -2.80 19.31 23.18
CA GLY A 46 -3.73 20.37 22.77
C GLY A 46 -4.74 19.97 21.70
N PHE A 47 -5.04 18.67 21.59
CA PHE A 47 -6.08 18.18 20.70
C PHE A 47 -7.40 17.99 21.47
N ASP A 48 -8.46 18.65 21.02
CA ASP A 48 -9.82 18.43 21.52
C ASP A 48 -10.43 17.10 21.02
N ASP A 49 -9.86 16.52 19.97
CA ASP A 49 -10.32 15.26 19.34
C ASP A 49 -9.42 14.10 19.78
N PRO A 50 -9.96 13.12 20.55
CA PRO A 50 -9.19 11.97 21.02
C PRO A 50 -8.61 11.10 19.89
N ASP A 51 -9.28 11.02 18.74
CA ASP A 51 -8.78 10.26 17.60
C ASP A 51 -7.62 10.98 16.91
N ALA A 52 -7.62 12.31 16.89
CA ALA A 52 -6.51 13.11 16.42
C ALA A 52 -5.27 12.93 17.30
N SER A 53 -5.40 12.96 18.63
CA SER A 53 -4.31 12.70 19.57
C SER A 53 -3.68 11.32 19.37
N LYS A 54 -4.53 10.27 19.30
CA LYS A 54 -4.08 8.92 19.06
C LYS A 54 -3.35 8.78 17.72
N THR A 55 -3.90 9.41 16.68
CA THR A 55 -3.28 9.42 15.34
C THR A 55 -1.91 10.09 15.40
N ALA A 56 -1.80 11.26 16.02
CA ALA A 56 -0.53 11.98 16.18
C ALA A 56 0.51 11.08 16.85
N LYS A 57 0.15 10.44 17.97
CA LYS A 57 1.03 9.54 18.70
C LYS A 57 1.47 8.34 17.87
N ILE A 58 0.54 7.65 17.23
CA ILE A 58 0.85 6.44 16.45
C ILE A 58 1.76 6.78 15.27
N VAL A 59 1.45 7.85 14.53
CA VAL A 59 2.25 8.28 13.38
C VAL A 59 3.65 8.68 13.83
N PHE A 60 3.75 9.45 14.91
CA PHE A 60 5.03 9.86 15.49
C PHE A 60 5.88 8.64 15.90
N ASP A 61 5.34 7.75 16.73
CA ASP A 61 6.08 6.60 17.25
C ASP A 61 6.54 5.67 16.10
N ARG A 62 5.69 5.45 15.10
CA ARG A 62 6.03 4.61 13.95
C ARG A 62 7.07 5.28 13.05
N ALA A 63 6.90 6.56 12.74
CA ALA A 63 7.87 7.31 11.93
C ALA A 63 9.25 7.29 12.59
N LEU A 64 9.33 7.54 13.91
CA LEU A 64 10.58 7.41 14.65
C LEU A 64 11.16 5.99 14.61
N ASN A 65 10.31 4.97 14.65
CA ASN A 65 10.78 3.58 14.55
C ASN A 65 11.43 3.31 13.18
N TYR A 66 10.84 3.79 12.08
CA TYR A 66 11.45 3.70 10.76
C TYR A 66 12.80 4.42 10.71
N LEU A 67 12.86 5.66 11.18
CA LEU A 67 14.09 6.45 11.20
C LEU A 67 15.19 5.81 12.04
N ARG A 68 14.85 5.22 13.20
CA ARG A 68 15.83 4.48 14.05
C ARG A 68 16.44 3.27 13.35
N HIS A 69 15.76 2.72 12.36
CA HIS A 69 16.25 1.60 11.55
C HIS A 69 16.83 2.06 10.21
N GLY A 70 17.17 3.36 10.08
CA GLY A 70 17.78 3.91 8.87
C GLY A 70 16.85 4.00 7.67
N CYS A 71 15.54 3.83 7.86
CA CYS A 71 14.54 3.88 6.80
C CYS A 71 13.80 5.21 6.77
N VAL A 72 13.60 5.80 5.59
CA VAL A 72 12.82 7.02 5.40
C VAL A 72 11.40 6.65 4.97
N PRO A 73 10.38 6.81 5.81
CA PRO A 73 9.00 6.60 5.41
C PRO A 73 8.49 7.81 4.61
N VAL A 74 7.89 7.53 3.47
CA VAL A 74 7.11 8.48 2.66
C VAL A 74 5.65 8.16 2.94
N GLY A 75 4.96 8.97 3.73
CA GLY A 75 3.56 8.72 4.08
C GLY A 75 2.63 9.03 2.91
N VAL A 76 1.72 8.12 2.61
CA VAL A 76 0.68 8.32 1.59
C VAL A 76 -0.69 8.14 2.25
N ILE A 77 -1.58 9.11 2.04
CA ILE A 77 -2.98 9.04 2.48
C ILE A 77 -3.90 8.88 1.29
N ASP A 78 -5.05 8.24 1.52
CA ASP A 78 -6.10 8.15 0.51
C ASP A 78 -6.64 9.52 0.13
N GLY A 79 -6.83 9.72 -1.16
CA GLY A 79 -7.60 10.81 -1.72
C GLY A 79 -9.06 10.42 -1.93
N GLN A 80 -9.63 10.86 -3.05
CA GLN A 80 -11.02 10.54 -3.38
C GLN A 80 -11.15 9.09 -3.84
N ALA A 81 -12.02 8.31 -3.18
CA ALA A 81 -12.26 6.93 -3.58
C ALA A 81 -12.82 6.84 -5.01
N PRO A 82 -12.33 5.90 -5.84
CA PRO A 82 -12.90 5.66 -7.17
C PRO A 82 -14.37 5.30 -7.09
N TRP A 83 -15.17 5.79 -8.05
CA TRP A 83 -16.62 5.58 -8.06
C TRP A 83 -17.00 4.09 -8.14
N GLU A 84 -16.18 3.27 -8.77
CA GLU A 84 -16.33 1.81 -8.88
C GLU A 84 -16.31 1.13 -7.52
N LYS A 85 -15.50 1.64 -6.58
CA LYS A 85 -15.35 1.10 -5.22
C LYS A 85 -16.47 1.57 -4.28
N LEU A 86 -17.24 2.59 -4.66
CA LEU A 86 -18.33 3.12 -3.83
C LEU A 86 -19.40 2.08 -3.48
N GLY A 87 -19.65 1.11 -4.37
CA GLY A 87 -20.53 -0.02 -4.10
C GLY A 87 -20.05 -0.90 -2.95
N ALA A 88 -18.80 -1.28 -2.96
CA ALA A 88 -18.17 -2.10 -1.92
C ALA A 88 -18.05 -1.32 -0.60
N LEU A 89 -17.70 -0.04 -0.66
CA LEU A 89 -17.62 0.83 0.51
C LEU A 89 -19.00 1.01 1.17
N ARG A 90 -20.06 1.21 0.40
CA ARG A 90 -21.42 1.29 0.93
C ARG A 90 -21.90 -0.02 1.55
N ALA A 91 -21.53 -1.16 0.96
CA ALA A 91 -21.86 -2.47 1.51
C ALA A 91 -21.13 -2.73 2.84
N ARG A 92 -19.90 -2.23 2.98
CA ARG A 92 -19.03 -2.44 4.15
C ARG A 92 -19.34 -1.46 5.31
N TRP A 93 -19.65 -0.19 5.00
CA TRP A 93 -19.71 0.91 5.98
C TRP A 93 -21.05 1.62 6.05
N GLY A 94 -22.04 1.23 5.21
CA GLY A 94 -23.33 1.87 5.12
C GLY A 94 -23.32 3.18 4.29
N ALA A 95 -24.50 3.79 4.11
CA ALA A 95 -24.69 4.95 3.24
C ALA A 95 -23.99 6.25 3.69
N GLN A 96 -23.44 6.28 4.89
CA GLN A 96 -22.81 7.48 5.49
C GLN A 96 -21.33 7.65 5.09
N CYS A 97 -20.71 6.63 4.47
CA CYS A 97 -19.33 6.69 4.00
C CYS A 97 -19.25 7.13 2.52
N THR A 98 -19.85 8.24 2.19
CA THR A 98 -19.62 8.90 0.90
C THR A 98 -18.46 9.86 1.05
N GLY A 99 -17.31 9.42 0.62
CA GLY A 99 -16.04 10.03 0.51
C GLY A 99 -15.92 11.56 0.61
N GLY A 100 -14.81 11.97 1.06
CA GLY A 100 -14.37 13.36 1.07
C GLY A 100 -14.15 13.89 2.48
N GLY A 101 -12.95 14.17 2.79
CA GLY A 101 -12.26 15.04 3.73
C GLY A 101 -12.91 15.62 5.00
N GLY A 102 -14.17 15.42 5.25
CA GLY A 102 -14.89 16.09 6.37
C GLY A 102 -15.20 15.18 7.59
N GLY A 103 -14.98 13.88 7.51
CA GLY A 103 -15.22 12.94 8.60
C GLY A 103 -14.05 12.85 9.59
N ALA A 104 -14.21 12.03 10.65
CA ALA A 104 -13.14 11.76 11.62
C ALA A 104 -11.87 11.25 10.93
N PHE A 105 -11.99 10.38 9.94
CA PHE A 105 -10.86 9.87 9.17
C PHE A 105 -10.09 10.97 8.42
N GLY A 106 -10.79 11.92 7.76
CA GLY A 106 -10.13 13.04 7.08
C GLY A 106 -9.35 13.94 8.02
N ARG A 107 -9.90 14.27 9.20
CA ARG A 107 -9.17 15.03 10.23
C ARG A 107 -7.92 14.28 10.71
N CYS A 108 -8.04 12.98 10.93
CA CYS A 108 -6.89 12.14 11.31
C CYS A 108 -5.83 12.07 10.20
N SER A 109 -6.23 12.09 8.93
CA SER A 109 -5.32 12.16 7.78
C SER A 109 -4.52 13.47 7.77
N ASP A 110 -5.18 14.60 8.01
CA ASP A 110 -4.53 15.91 8.12
C ASP A 110 -3.52 15.96 9.28
N VAL A 111 -3.89 15.37 10.42
CA VAL A 111 -3.00 15.24 11.58
C VAL A 111 -1.79 14.37 11.23
N ALA A 112 -1.99 13.24 10.57
CA ALA A 112 -0.90 12.35 10.15
C ALA A 112 0.11 13.06 9.25
N LEU A 113 -0.36 13.80 8.24
CA LEU A 113 0.51 14.59 7.37
C LEU A 113 1.22 15.72 8.13
N THR A 114 0.54 16.35 9.08
CA THR A 114 1.13 17.42 9.91
C THR A 114 2.27 16.90 10.78
N VAL A 115 2.10 15.71 11.39
CA VAL A 115 3.15 15.06 12.18
C VAL A 115 4.35 14.70 11.30
N LEU A 116 4.13 14.11 10.12
CA LEU A 116 5.23 13.81 9.21
C LEU A 116 6.00 15.07 8.79
N ARG A 117 5.30 16.15 8.44
CA ARG A 117 5.92 17.43 8.09
C ARG A 117 6.74 18.00 9.27
N ALA A 118 6.22 17.91 10.49
CA ALA A 118 6.95 18.36 11.69
C ALA A 118 8.22 17.55 11.95
N LEU A 119 8.26 16.27 11.53
CA LEU A 119 9.44 15.42 11.57
C LEU A 119 10.38 15.63 10.38
N GLY A 120 10.05 16.50 9.42
CA GLY A 120 10.80 16.68 8.17
C GLY A 120 10.64 15.52 7.19
N LEU A 121 9.58 14.71 7.33
CA LEU A 121 9.29 13.57 6.47
C LEU A 121 8.29 13.92 5.38
N PRO A 122 8.43 13.33 4.18
CA PRO A 122 7.50 13.57 3.09
C PRO A 122 6.14 12.89 3.36
N GLY A 123 5.08 13.62 3.03
CA GLY A 123 3.71 13.12 3.04
C GLY A 123 2.99 13.53 1.76
N VAL A 124 2.28 12.59 1.16
CA VAL A 124 1.60 12.73 -0.13
C VAL A 124 0.11 12.38 0.04
N GLU A 125 -0.75 13.21 -0.49
CA GLU A 125 -2.16 12.88 -0.71
C GLU A 125 -2.30 12.23 -2.08
N ALA A 126 -2.83 11.01 -2.11
CA ALA A 126 -3.07 10.30 -3.35
C ALA A 126 -4.23 10.94 -4.14
N PRO A 127 -4.22 10.93 -5.47
CA PRO A 127 -5.38 11.34 -6.25
C PRO A 127 -6.58 10.39 -6.07
N GLY A 128 -6.31 9.15 -5.71
CA GLY A 128 -7.26 8.09 -5.44
C GLY A 128 -6.82 7.26 -4.25
N GLU A 129 -6.62 5.97 -4.43
CA GLU A 129 -6.16 5.07 -3.35
C GLU A 129 -4.67 5.24 -3.06
N ALA A 130 -4.33 5.26 -1.76
CA ALA A 130 -2.94 5.35 -1.30
C ALA A 130 -2.09 4.19 -1.84
N GLU A 131 -2.64 2.99 -1.89
CA GLU A 131 -1.95 1.80 -2.40
C GLU A 131 -1.55 1.92 -3.87
N ALA A 132 -2.44 2.48 -4.72
CA ALA A 132 -2.13 2.72 -6.12
C ALA A 132 -0.98 3.72 -6.28
N THR A 133 -0.97 4.78 -5.44
CA THR A 133 0.10 5.78 -5.43
C THR A 133 1.40 5.21 -4.90
N CYS A 134 1.40 4.42 -3.81
CA CYS A 134 2.57 3.71 -3.32
C CYS A 134 3.17 2.80 -4.41
N ALA A 135 2.32 2.01 -5.08
CA ALA A 135 2.75 1.14 -6.17
C ALA A 135 3.35 1.91 -7.36
N ALA A 136 2.78 3.07 -7.71
CA ALA A 136 3.32 3.93 -8.75
C ALA A 136 4.69 4.49 -8.36
N MET A 137 4.88 4.92 -7.12
CA MET A 137 6.17 5.42 -6.61
C MET A 137 7.24 4.34 -6.63
N ASP A 138 6.94 3.10 -6.22
CA ASP A 138 7.86 1.97 -6.31
C ASP A 138 8.20 1.63 -7.77
N ARG A 139 7.20 1.53 -8.64
CA ARG A 139 7.41 1.22 -10.06
C ARG A 139 8.25 2.26 -10.78
N LEU A 140 8.17 3.51 -10.38
CA LEU A 140 8.94 4.63 -10.93
C LEU A 140 10.29 4.84 -10.25
N ASP A 141 10.73 3.93 -9.39
CA ASP A 141 11.98 4.02 -8.61
C ASP A 141 12.10 5.30 -7.75
N ILE A 142 10.97 5.83 -7.29
CA ILE A 142 10.93 6.97 -6.36
C ILE A 142 11.24 6.49 -4.95
N VAL A 143 10.72 5.31 -4.61
CA VAL A 143 10.95 4.59 -3.36
C VAL A 143 11.47 3.19 -3.64
N ASP A 144 11.89 2.48 -2.59
CA ASP A 144 12.46 1.12 -2.68
C ASP A 144 11.41 0.02 -2.40
N GLY A 145 10.16 0.40 -2.20
CA GLY A 145 9.03 -0.49 -2.00
C GLY A 145 7.87 0.16 -1.28
N CYS A 146 6.78 -0.60 -1.15
CA CYS A 146 5.55 -0.17 -0.49
C CYS A 146 5.40 -0.87 0.86
N VAL A 147 4.88 -0.16 1.86
CA VAL A 147 4.49 -0.75 3.15
C VAL A 147 2.98 -0.72 3.26
N THR A 148 2.38 -1.89 3.19
CA THR A 148 0.93 -2.07 3.38
C THR A 148 0.65 -3.48 3.91
N SER A 149 -0.47 -3.67 4.56
CA SER A 149 -0.97 -5.00 4.95
C SER A 149 -1.82 -5.64 3.86
N ASP A 150 -2.26 -4.86 2.88
CA ASP A 150 -3.10 -5.32 1.77
C ASP A 150 -2.24 -5.81 0.59
N GLY A 151 -2.81 -6.69 -0.20
CA GLY A 151 -2.19 -7.23 -1.41
C GLY A 151 -2.45 -6.39 -2.67
N ASP A 152 -3.35 -5.41 -2.60
CA ASP A 152 -3.80 -4.64 -3.76
C ASP A 152 -2.68 -3.81 -4.39
N SER A 153 -1.68 -3.40 -3.62
CA SER A 153 -0.48 -2.74 -4.16
C SER A 153 0.22 -3.55 -5.26
N LEU A 154 0.18 -4.88 -5.18
CA LEU A 154 0.74 -5.76 -6.23
C LEU A 154 -0.12 -5.78 -7.49
N LEU A 155 -1.45 -5.61 -7.36
CA LEU A 155 -2.36 -5.45 -8.49
C LEU A 155 -2.10 -4.12 -9.22
N PHE A 156 -1.77 -3.07 -8.47
CA PHE A 156 -1.37 -1.76 -9.01
C PHE A 156 0.07 -1.74 -9.56
N GLY A 157 0.79 -2.86 -9.45
CA GLY A 157 2.10 -3.06 -10.06
C GLY A 157 3.28 -2.71 -9.17
N ALA A 158 3.13 -2.71 -7.86
CA ALA A 158 4.24 -2.66 -6.94
C ALA A 158 5.20 -3.83 -7.20
N ARG A 159 6.50 -3.56 -7.16
CA ARG A 159 7.54 -4.56 -7.36
C ARG A 159 7.95 -5.22 -6.04
N THR A 160 7.92 -4.43 -4.96
CA THR A 160 8.29 -4.88 -3.63
C THR A 160 7.29 -4.37 -2.60
N VAL A 161 6.68 -5.27 -1.86
CA VAL A 161 5.75 -4.95 -0.77
C VAL A 161 6.33 -5.46 0.54
N PHE A 162 6.40 -4.58 1.52
CA PHE A 162 6.79 -4.90 2.89
C PHE A 162 5.52 -4.97 3.75
N LYS A 163 5.31 -6.12 4.39
CA LYS A 163 4.23 -6.29 5.37
C LYS A 163 4.80 -6.17 6.77
N THR A 164 4.21 -5.30 7.58
CA THR A 164 4.61 -5.19 8.98
C THR A 164 4.10 -6.41 9.73
N LEU A 165 5.00 -7.26 10.19
CA LEU A 165 4.65 -8.36 11.10
C LEU A 165 4.26 -7.77 12.45
N LYS A 166 3.17 -8.29 13.03
CA LYS A 166 2.80 -7.97 14.40
C LYS A 166 3.86 -8.58 15.32
N LEU A 167 4.72 -7.74 15.86
CA LEU A 167 5.72 -8.16 16.84
C LEU A 167 5.02 -8.55 18.15
N SER A 168 5.49 -9.64 18.75
CA SER A 168 5.13 -9.95 20.14
C SER A 168 5.56 -8.78 21.04
N ALA A 169 4.79 -8.48 22.07
CA ALA A 169 5.01 -7.35 22.99
C ALA A 169 6.42 -7.31 23.62
N ALA A 170 7.18 -8.39 23.53
CA ALA A 170 8.54 -8.49 24.09
C ALA A 170 9.62 -7.81 23.22
N ASN A 171 9.39 -7.57 21.92
CA ASN A 171 10.41 -7.08 20.97
C ASN A 171 9.95 -5.87 20.14
N GLN A 172 9.28 -4.89 20.76
CA GLN A 172 8.84 -3.66 20.09
C GLN A 172 9.99 -2.78 19.53
N LYS A 173 11.24 -3.18 19.76
CA LYS A 173 12.41 -2.40 19.33
C LYS A 173 12.88 -2.72 17.91
N ASP A 174 12.51 -3.88 17.36
CA ASP A 174 12.98 -4.31 16.05
C ASP A 174 11.89 -4.15 15.00
N LEU A 175 12.18 -3.40 13.94
CA LEU A 175 11.32 -3.29 12.77
C LEU A 175 11.50 -4.54 11.89
N VAL A 176 10.63 -5.54 12.12
CA VAL A 176 10.64 -6.77 11.32
C VAL A 176 9.57 -6.68 10.26
N MET A 177 9.97 -6.83 9.00
CA MET A 177 9.07 -6.79 7.85
C MET A 177 9.19 -8.07 7.03
N GLU A 178 8.05 -8.57 6.59
CA GLU A 178 7.96 -9.60 5.56
C GLU A 178 8.03 -8.91 4.20
N ARG A 179 8.99 -9.33 3.36
CA ARG A 179 9.13 -8.85 2.00
C ARG A 179 8.43 -9.80 1.03
N VAL A 180 7.64 -9.24 0.15
CA VAL A 180 6.98 -9.93 -0.97
C VAL A 180 7.41 -9.26 -2.26
N ASP A 181 8.12 -9.99 -3.11
CA ASP A 181 8.57 -9.50 -4.41
C ASP A 181 7.65 -9.97 -5.54
N ALA A 182 7.35 -9.07 -6.46
CA ALA A 182 6.63 -9.42 -7.67
C ALA A 182 7.38 -10.47 -8.53
N ALA A 183 8.72 -10.48 -8.49
CA ALA A 183 9.52 -11.50 -9.17
C ALA A 183 9.29 -12.91 -8.61
N ASP A 184 9.23 -13.04 -7.29
CA ASP A 184 8.92 -14.32 -6.62
C ASP A 184 7.49 -14.77 -6.95
N LEU A 185 6.55 -13.82 -6.98
CA LEU A 185 5.17 -14.10 -7.40
C LEU A 185 5.09 -14.53 -8.86
N ALA A 186 5.86 -13.91 -9.78
CA ALA A 186 5.91 -14.33 -11.18
C ALA A 186 6.34 -15.81 -11.29
N THR A 187 7.37 -16.19 -10.53
CA THR A 187 7.86 -17.58 -10.48
C THR A 187 6.79 -18.52 -9.91
N ARG A 188 6.19 -18.20 -8.77
CA ARG A 188 5.13 -19.02 -8.11
C ARG A 188 3.88 -19.16 -8.97
N LEU A 189 3.50 -18.11 -9.70
CA LEU A 189 2.36 -18.11 -10.62
C LEU A 189 2.69 -18.78 -11.96
N MET A 190 3.94 -19.21 -12.18
CA MET A 190 4.41 -19.80 -13.46
C MET A 190 4.25 -18.83 -14.64
N LEU A 191 4.47 -17.54 -14.41
CA LEU A 191 4.35 -16.47 -15.42
C LEU A 191 5.67 -16.22 -16.18
N GLY A 192 6.75 -16.94 -15.84
CA GLY A 192 8.11 -16.70 -16.31
C GLY A 192 8.79 -15.57 -15.50
N ASP A 193 9.94 -15.08 -15.99
CA ASP A 193 10.79 -14.15 -15.26
C ASP A 193 10.36 -12.68 -15.35
N LYS A 194 9.17 -12.42 -15.90
CA LYS A 194 8.73 -11.07 -16.24
C LYS A 194 7.81 -10.50 -15.16
N VAL A 195 8.36 -9.62 -14.34
CA VAL A 195 7.66 -8.92 -13.27
C VAL A 195 6.46 -8.11 -13.81
N GLU A 196 6.56 -7.56 -15.01
CA GLU A 196 5.50 -6.81 -15.69
C GLU A 196 4.22 -7.63 -15.96
N HIS A 197 4.29 -8.96 -15.88
CA HIS A 197 3.12 -9.82 -16.04
C HIS A 197 2.35 -10.07 -14.73
N VAL A 198 2.93 -9.74 -13.57
CA VAL A 198 2.33 -10.04 -12.27
C VAL A 198 1.07 -9.22 -12.05
N ALA A 199 1.13 -7.91 -12.19
CA ALA A 199 -0.03 -7.05 -11.98
C ALA A 199 -1.22 -7.40 -12.90
N PRO A 200 -1.04 -7.56 -14.24
CA PRO A 200 -2.12 -8.04 -15.09
C PRO A 200 -2.65 -9.43 -14.73
N ALA A 201 -1.79 -10.33 -14.26
CA ALA A 201 -2.21 -11.67 -13.84
C ALA A 201 -3.03 -11.63 -12.55
N LEU A 202 -2.61 -10.84 -11.56
CA LEU A 202 -3.35 -10.64 -10.32
C LEU A 202 -4.68 -9.92 -10.57
N THR A 203 -4.70 -8.90 -11.43
CA THR A 203 -5.93 -8.23 -11.85
C THR A 203 -6.91 -9.21 -12.52
N ALA A 204 -6.42 -10.05 -13.41
CA ALA A 204 -7.25 -11.09 -14.03
C ALA A 204 -7.78 -12.10 -13.00
N LEU A 205 -6.96 -12.47 -12.00
CA LEU A 205 -7.40 -13.32 -10.89
C LEU A 205 -8.51 -12.63 -10.08
N ALA A 206 -8.32 -11.36 -9.69
CA ALA A 206 -9.31 -10.59 -8.95
C ALA A 206 -10.64 -10.47 -9.71
N LEU A 207 -10.61 -10.16 -11.00
CA LEU A 207 -11.80 -10.08 -11.84
C LEU A 207 -12.53 -11.44 -11.97
N LEU A 208 -11.78 -12.55 -12.01
CA LEU A 208 -12.36 -13.88 -12.10
C LEU A 208 -12.94 -14.36 -10.75
N THR A 209 -12.32 -14.03 -9.65
CA THR A 209 -12.72 -14.50 -8.31
C THR A 209 -13.67 -13.55 -7.60
N GLY A 210 -13.73 -12.29 -8.02
CA GLY A 210 -14.38 -11.17 -7.33
C GLY A 210 -13.42 -10.47 -6.38
N GLY A 211 -13.65 -9.19 -6.17
CA GLY A 211 -12.86 -8.30 -5.31
C GLY A 211 -13.60 -7.01 -5.04
N ASP A 212 -12.94 -6.01 -4.49
CA ASP A 212 -13.56 -4.74 -4.08
C ASP A 212 -14.16 -3.92 -5.24
N TYR A 213 -13.65 -4.12 -6.47
CA TYR A 213 -14.15 -3.46 -7.69
C TYR A 213 -15.26 -4.25 -8.41
N ASP A 214 -15.26 -5.57 -8.26
CA ASP A 214 -16.34 -6.46 -8.75
C ASP A 214 -16.59 -7.56 -7.71
N LEU A 215 -17.65 -7.40 -6.94
CA LEU A 215 -18.00 -8.29 -5.84
C LEU A 215 -18.40 -9.69 -6.28
N GLN A 216 -18.82 -9.88 -7.53
CA GLN A 216 -19.41 -11.13 -7.98
C GLN A 216 -18.39 -12.08 -8.64
N GLY A 217 -17.42 -11.53 -9.36
CA GLY A 217 -16.49 -12.32 -10.16
C GLY A 217 -17.20 -13.17 -11.24
N ALA A 218 -16.48 -14.11 -11.82
CA ALA A 218 -17.01 -15.01 -12.83
C ALA A 218 -17.79 -16.17 -12.20
N ARG A 219 -19.01 -16.42 -12.69
CA ARG A 219 -19.88 -17.48 -12.17
C ARG A 219 -19.21 -18.86 -12.24
N ASN A 220 -19.20 -19.59 -11.12
CA ASN A 220 -18.59 -20.92 -10.97
C ASN A 220 -17.06 -20.97 -11.20
N VAL A 221 -16.36 -19.83 -11.05
CA VAL A 221 -14.91 -19.73 -11.11
C VAL A 221 -14.38 -19.40 -9.71
N GLY A 222 -13.82 -20.40 -9.04
CA GLY A 222 -13.07 -20.21 -7.79
C GLY A 222 -11.57 -20.03 -8.07
N GLY A 223 -10.78 -19.72 -7.04
CA GLY A 223 -9.35 -19.40 -7.15
C GLY A 223 -8.54 -20.40 -7.97
N THR A 224 -8.75 -21.70 -7.79
CA THR A 224 -8.02 -22.73 -8.53
C THR A 224 -8.29 -22.65 -10.05
N LYS A 225 -9.55 -22.49 -10.44
CA LYS A 225 -9.91 -22.36 -11.86
C LYS A 225 -9.40 -21.05 -12.44
N ALA A 226 -9.53 -19.96 -11.71
CA ALA A 226 -9.01 -18.66 -12.10
C ALA A 226 -7.50 -18.71 -12.36
N LEU A 227 -6.74 -19.34 -11.45
CA LEU A 227 -5.30 -19.51 -11.60
C LEU A 227 -4.93 -20.32 -12.85
N LEU A 228 -5.66 -21.40 -13.17
CA LEU A 228 -5.44 -22.17 -14.40
C LEU A 228 -5.68 -21.32 -15.64
N VAL A 229 -6.75 -20.51 -15.68
CA VAL A 229 -7.04 -19.60 -16.78
C VAL A 229 -5.94 -18.57 -16.95
N VAL A 230 -5.51 -17.91 -15.85
CA VAL A 230 -4.45 -16.89 -15.87
C VAL A 230 -3.13 -17.48 -16.38
N ARG A 231 -2.74 -18.67 -15.90
CA ARG A 231 -1.54 -19.39 -16.39
C ARG A 231 -1.62 -19.75 -17.86
N ALA A 232 -2.79 -20.14 -18.35
CA ALA A 232 -2.99 -20.42 -19.77
C ALA A 232 -2.87 -19.16 -20.63
N LEU A 233 -3.46 -18.03 -20.17
CA LEU A 233 -3.35 -16.73 -20.84
C LEU A 233 -1.91 -16.20 -20.85
N ALA A 234 -1.18 -16.33 -19.75
CA ALA A 234 0.21 -15.90 -19.65
C ALA A 234 1.15 -16.64 -20.64
N LYS A 235 0.81 -17.85 -21.02
CA LYS A 235 1.54 -18.60 -22.06
C LYS A 235 1.21 -18.13 -23.48
N SER A 236 0.14 -17.35 -23.67
CA SER A 236 -0.27 -16.85 -24.99
C SER A 236 0.68 -15.76 -25.49
N GLU A 237 1.28 -15.99 -26.66
CA GLU A 237 2.20 -15.02 -27.26
C GLU A 237 1.51 -13.69 -27.62
N ALA A 238 0.23 -13.72 -27.96
CA ALA A 238 -0.57 -12.54 -28.26
C ALA A 238 -0.73 -11.63 -27.02
N VAL A 239 -0.92 -12.23 -25.84
CA VAL A 239 -0.99 -11.49 -24.56
C VAL A 239 0.38 -10.92 -24.20
N ARG A 240 1.45 -11.69 -24.36
CA ARG A 240 2.82 -11.25 -24.11
C ARG A 240 3.21 -10.02 -24.95
N ARG A 241 2.86 -9.99 -26.24
CA ARG A 241 3.15 -8.85 -27.13
C ARG A 241 2.42 -7.58 -26.72
N ARG A 242 1.21 -7.67 -26.17
CA ARG A 242 0.46 -6.51 -25.70
C ARG A 242 1.02 -5.92 -24.40
N LEU A 243 1.59 -6.75 -23.53
CA LEU A 243 2.13 -6.32 -22.24
C LEU A 243 3.54 -5.71 -22.34
N ALA A 244 4.32 -6.10 -23.36
CA ALA A 244 5.72 -5.65 -23.55
C ALA A 244 5.88 -4.15 -23.89
N GLY A 245 4.79 -3.40 -24.09
CA GLY A 245 4.84 -2.03 -24.62
C GLY A 245 4.99 -0.88 -23.60
N LYS A 246 5.12 -1.12 -22.31
CA LYS A 246 4.95 -0.07 -21.27
C LYS A 246 5.98 -0.04 -20.14
N ALA A 247 7.25 -0.36 -20.39
CA ALA A 247 8.29 -0.23 -19.36
C ALA A 247 8.81 1.23 -19.30
N GLY A 248 8.70 1.85 -18.12
CA GLY A 248 9.27 3.18 -17.85
C GLY A 248 10.78 3.12 -17.53
N VAL A 249 11.47 4.25 -17.65
CA VAL A 249 12.92 4.36 -17.41
C VAL A 249 13.19 4.53 -15.90
N PRO A 250 14.16 3.79 -15.32
CA PRO A 250 14.55 3.95 -13.91
C PRO A 250 15.09 5.35 -13.61
N ARG A 251 14.77 5.90 -12.43
CA ARG A 251 15.18 7.25 -11.97
C ARG A 251 16.12 7.24 -10.77
N ARG A 252 16.91 6.17 -10.58
CA ARG A 252 17.75 5.96 -9.37
C ARG A 252 18.97 6.88 -9.26
N ASP A 253 19.27 7.67 -10.27
CA ASP A 253 20.37 8.66 -10.32
C ASP A 253 20.08 9.96 -9.56
N ARG A 254 18.86 10.14 -9.06
CA ARG A 254 18.41 11.35 -8.36
C ARG A 254 18.14 11.09 -6.88
N THR A 255 18.22 12.15 -6.08
CA THR A 255 17.86 12.12 -4.66
C THR A 255 16.36 11.88 -4.47
N LEU A 256 15.96 11.39 -3.30
CA LEU A 256 14.54 11.15 -2.99
C LEU A 256 13.67 12.41 -3.14
N PRO A 257 14.08 13.62 -2.64
CA PRO A 257 13.29 14.85 -2.86
C PRO A 257 13.07 15.14 -4.34
N GLU A 258 14.13 15.08 -5.18
CA GLU A 258 14.02 15.34 -6.62
C GLU A 258 13.09 14.34 -7.32
N ARG A 259 13.11 13.07 -6.91
CA ARG A 259 12.21 12.03 -7.46
C ARG A 259 10.75 12.28 -7.06
N LEU A 260 10.52 12.72 -5.84
CA LEU A 260 9.19 13.07 -5.33
C LEU A 260 8.63 14.31 -6.02
N ASP A 261 9.44 15.36 -6.19
CA ASP A 261 9.02 16.58 -6.88
C ASP A 261 8.63 16.31 -8.33
N ASP A 262 9.43 15.51 -9.05
CA ASP A 262 9.13 15.08 -10.42
C ASP A 262 7.84 14.24 -10.47
N PHE A 263 7.63 13.35 -9.51
CA PHE A 263 6.44 12.53 -9.44
C PHE A 263 5.19 13.39 -9.23
N LEU A 264 5.22 14.29 -8.26
CA LEU A 264 4.11 15.20 -7.97
C LEU A 264 3.81 16.15 -9.13
N ALA A 265 4.85 16.63 -9.83
CA ALA A 265 4.70 17.49 -11.02
C ALA A 265 4.15 16.71 -12.24
N SER A 266 4.40 15.40 -12.33
CA SER A 266 3.94 14.55 -13.43
C SER A 266 2.67 13.76 -13.12
N ALA A 267 2.14 13.87 -11.91
CA ALA A 267 0.88 13.23 -11.55
C ALA A 267 -0.21 13.68 -12.54
N PRO A 268 -0.90 12.76 -13.21
CA PRO A 268 -1.99 13.13 -14.09
C PRO A 268 -3.05 13.85 -13.27
N ASP A 269 -3.67 14.86 -13.90
CA ASP A 269 -4.86 15.51 -13.32
C ASP A 269 -5.81 14.43 -12.78
N PRO A 270 -6.22 14.50 -11.51
CA PRO A 270 -7.11 13.49 -10.91
C PRO A 270 -8.41 13.29 -11.70
N SER A 271 -8.79 14.24 -12.56
CA SER A 271 -9.93 14.12 -13.48
C SER A 271 -9.66 13.22 -14.70
N ILE A 272 -8.39 12.79 -14.93
CA ILE A 272 -7.99 12.02 -16.13
C ILE A 272 -7.43 10.63 -15.75
N ALA A 273 -7.24 10.35 -14.48
CA ALA A 273 -6.75 9.06 -14.02
C ALA A 273 -7.88 8.03 -14.04
N TYR A 274 -8.20 7.52 -15.24
CA TYR A 274 -8.64 6.14 -15.58
C TYR A 274 -9.21 6.08 -16.98
#